data_08a5cede998618c6e59288cb1f724c9d
#
_entry.id   08a5cede998618c6e59288cb1f724c9d
#
_cell.length_a   1.000
_cell.length_b   1.000
_cell.length_c   1.000
_cell.angle_alpha   90.00
_cell.angle_beta   90.00
_cell.angle_gamma   90.00
#
_symmetry.space_group_name_H-M   'P 1'
#
loop_
_entity.id
_entity.type
_entity.pdbx_description
1 polymer ?
#
loop_
_entity_poly.entity_id
_entity_poly.type
_entity_poly.pdbx_seq_one_letter_code
_entity_poly.pdbx_strand_id
1 'polypeptide(L)'
;MPTIVTVAELRSILGVSTALYNDAYLADVIDTAESVILPMLVKYSSPIDVVALQDNIATYYVLGDNNFSAGQSVVVTGVGAPFNGTFTILESSNLDYDSFVLRSNSRIFLDGSYREFNGFFTVSITNADITERKVIPSGLATLSGAATYVGNSAVESAVLAVSVEVFQSRIAPGGQIEGVDFTTVSPYRLGRSLFNRVSGLLGAFIDTDSMVQ
;
A
#
# COMPACT_ATOMS: atom_id res chain seq x y z
N MET A 1 -4.88 -5.85 13.26
CA MET A 1 -5.65 -7.11 13.07
C MET A 1 -5.30 -7.66 11.70
N PRO A 2 -5.01 -8.94 11.60
CA PRO A 2 -4.69 -9.58 10.32
C PRO A 2 -5.77 -9.30 9.26
N THR A 3 -5.35 -8.98 8.05
CA THR A 3 -6.25 -8.60 6.96
C THR A 3 -6.17 -9.56 5.78
N ILE A 4 -5.03 -10.16 5.54
CA ILE A 4 -4.76 -11.05 4.39
C ILE A 4 -4.94 -12.51 4.77
N VAL A 5 -4.38 -12.90 5.93
CA VAL A 5 -4.35 -14.29 6.39
C VAL A 5 -5.02 -14.40 7.73
N THR A 6 -5.77 -15.47 7.95
CA THR A 6 -6.44 -15.72 9.23
C THR A 6 -5.55 -16.49 10.22
N VAL A 7 -5.82 -16.29 11.51
CA VAL A 7 -5.14 -17.03 12.59
C VAL A 7 -5.34 -18.55 12.43
N ALA A 8 -6.52 -18.98 11.94
CA ALA A 8 -6.84 -20.38 11.73
C ALA A 8 -5.96 -21.02 10.64
N GLU A 9 -5.69 -20.31 9.55
CA GLU A 9 -4.81 -20.75 8.48
C GLU A 9 -3.37 -20.89 8.97
N LEU A 10 -2.84 -19.85 9.64
CA LEU A 10 -1.48 -19.91 10.20
C LEU A 10 -1.37 -21.06 11.20
N ARG A 11 -2.34 -21.24 12.08
CA ARG A 11 -2.38 -22.34 13.06
C ARG A 11 -2.36 -23.71 12.39
N SER A 12 -3.13 -23.87 11.32
CA SER A 12 -3.20 -25.10 10.54
C SER A 12 -1.82 -25.45 9.93
N ILE A 13 -1.12 -24.45 9.39
CA ILE A 13 0.21 -24.66 8.79
C ILE A 13 1.26 -24.98 9.84
N LEU A 14 1.24 -24.29 10.97
CA LEU A 14 2.18 -24.53 12.07
C LEU A 14 1.91 -25.84 12.82
N GLY A 15 0.70 -26.41 12.73
CA GLY A 15 0.29 -27.61 13.48
C GLY A 15 0.27 -27.39 15.00
N VAL A 16 0.07 -26.14 15.46
CA VAL A 16 0.12 -25.81 16.89
C VAL A 16 -1.28 -25.74 17.52
N SER A 17 -1.38 -26.16 18.79
CA SER A 17 -2.64 -26.12 19.53
C SER A 17 -2.93 -24.73 20.11
N THR A 18 -4.22 -24.45 20.34
CA THR A 18 -4.69 -23.23 21.04
C THR A 18 -4.23 -23.16 22.49
N ALA A 19 -3.94 -24.31 23.11
CA ALA A 19 -3.45 -24.38 24.48
C ALA A 19 -2.01 -23.87 24.63
N LEU A 20 -1.18 -24.04 23.58
CA LEU A 20 0.22 -23.59 23.58
C LEU A 20 0.36 -22.15 23.09
N TYR A 21 -0.37 -21.79 22.01
CA TYR A 21 -0.31 -20.47 21.41
C TYR A 21 -1.72 -19.94 21.22
N ASN A 22 -2.06 -18.87 21.92
CA ASN A 22 -3.36 -18.23 21.83
C ASN A 22 -3.51 -17.44 20.52
N ASP A 23 -4.75 -17.12 20.16
CA ASP A 23 -5.08 -16.42 18.92
C ASP A 23 -4.45 -15.02 18.86
N ALA A 24 -4.33 -14.31 19.98
CA ALA A 24 -3.74 -12.99 20.04
C ALA A 24 -2.24 -13.02 19.67
N TYR A 25 -1.51 -14.05 20.13
CA TYR A 25 -0.11 -14.23 19.77
C TYR A 25 0.09 -14.51 18.28
N LEU A 26 -0.73 -15.40 17.71
CA LEU A 26 -0.65 -15.71 16.28
C LEU A 26 -1.11 -14.52 15.42
N ALA A 27 -2.10 -13.75 15.87
CA ALA A 27 -2.50 -12.53 15.21
C ALA A 27 -1.36 -11.50 15.16
N ASP A 28 -0.62 -11.32 16.25
CA ASP A 28 0.55 -10.43 16.29
C ASP A 28 1.69 -10.90 15.35
N VAL A 29 1.87 -12.20 15.20
CA VAL A 29 2.82 -12.79 14.23
C VAL A 29 2.39 -12.44 12.79
N ILE A 30 1.10 -12.58 12.47
CA ILE A 30 0.58 -12.25 11.14
C ILE A 30 0.65 -10.73 10.91
N ASP A 31 0.23 -9.91 11.87
CA ASP A 31 0.31 -8.45 11.77
C ASP A 31 1.76 -7.98 11.51
N THR A 32 2.75 -8.64 12.11
CA THR A 32 4.16 -8.39 11.86
C THR A 32 4.54 -8.74 10.41
N ALA A 33 4.10 -9.89 9.90
CA ALA A 33 4.37 -10.30 8.53
C ALA A 33 3.69 -9.39 7.51
N GLU A 34 2.43 -9.03 7.74
CA GLU A 34 1.68 -8.07 6.90
C GLU A 34 2.35 -6.71 6.86
N SER A 35 2.87 -6.22 7.99
CA SER A 35 3.58 -4.94 8.07
C SER A 35 4.88 -4.90 7.24
N VAL A 36 5.46 -6.06 6.93
CA VAL A 36 6.62 -6.18 6.05
C VAL A 36 6.21 -6.29 4.59
N ILE A 37 5.18 -7.09 4.30
CA ILE A 37 4.76 -7.40 2.92
C ILE A 37 3.95 -6.27 2.28
N LEU A 38 2.93 -5.75 2.99
CA LEU A 38 1.98 -4.79 2.39
C LEU A 38 2.63 -3.50 1.88
N PRO A 39 3.65 -2.91 2.55
CA PRO A 39 4.33 -1.73 2.01
C PRO A 39 5.07 -1.96 0.70
N MET A 40 5.43 -3.22 0.39
CA MET A 40 6.13 -3.60 -0.84
C MET A 40 5.18 -3.75 -2.03
N LEU A 41 3.88 -3.81 -1.80
CA LEU A 41 2.89 -4.03 -2.84
C LEU A 41 2.40 -2.72 -3.45
N VAL A 42 2.03 -2.78 -4.73
CA VAL A 42 1.43 -1.65 -5.45
C VAL A 42 0.24 -1.10 -4.67
N LYS A 43 0.26 0.17 -4.38
CA LYS A 43 -0.82 0.86 -3.67
C LYS A 43 -1.85 1.38 -4.67
N TYR A 44 -3.12 1.06 -4.41
CA TYR A 44 -4.26 1.59 -5.16
C TYR A 44 -5.00 2.69 -4.38
N SER A 45 -4.30 3.36 -3.50
CA SER A 45 -4.81 4.51 -2.76
C SER A 45 -3.74 5.60 -2.70
N SER A 46 -4.17 6.85 -2.86
CA SER A 46 -3.26 8.00 -2.82
C SER A 46 -3.84 9.08 -1.91
N PRO A 47 -3.02 9.67 -1.02
CA PRO A 47 -3.45 10.80 -0.20
C PRO A 47 -3.70 12.03 -1.07
N ILE A 48 -4.81 12.74 -0.82
CA ILE A 48 -5.16 13.99 -1.50
C ILE A 48 -4.72 15.16 -0.63
N ASP A 49 -3.87 16.02 -1.17
CA ASP A 49 -3.40 17.22 -0.47
C ASP A 49 -4.14 18.49 -0.89
N VAL A 50 -4.50 18.60 -2.17
CA VAL A 50 -5.13 19.80 -2.72
C VAL A 50 -6.25 19.40 -3.68
N VAL A 51 -7.30 20.22 -3.70
CA VAL A 51 -8.42 20.06 -4.64
C VAL A 51 -8.83 21.41 -5.24
N ALA A 52 -9.34 21.36 -6.46
CA ALA A 52 -9.95 22.48 -7.16
C ALA A 52 -11.15 21.99 -7.96
N LEU A 53 -12.11 22.86 -8.22
CA LEU A 53 -13.23 22.60 -9.12
C LEU A 53 -13.39 23.79 -10.05
N GLN A 54 -13.32 23.54 -11.34
CA GLN A 54 -13.51 24.53 -12.37
C GLN A 54 -14.26 23.91 -13.56
N ASP A 55 -15.26 24.61 -14.06
CA ASP A 55 -16.06 24.19 -15.24
C ASP A 55 -16.62 22.76 -15.09
N ASN A 56 -17.12 22.40 -13.89
CA ASN A 56 -17.60 21.06 -13.53
C ASN A 56 -16.55 19.94 -13.58
N ILE A 57 -15.26 20.27 -13.61
CA ILE A 57 -14.16 19.33 -13.51
C ILE A 57 -13.45 19.55 -12.18
N ALA A 58 -13.48 18.53 -11.34
CA ALA A 58 -12.73 18.53 -10.09
C ALA A 58 -11.34 17.92 -10.37
N THR A 59 -10.31 18.65 -9.92
CA THR A 59 -8.92 18.18 -9.95
C THR A 59 -8.47 17.86 -8.54
N TYR A 60 -7.92 16.66 -8.37
CA TYR A 60 -7.34 16.18 -7.12
C TYR A 60 -5.85 16.04 -7.30
N TYR A 61 -5.08 16.77 -6.52
CA TYR A 61 -3.63 16.64 -6.46
C TYR A 61 -3.24 15.71 -5.32
N VAL A 62 -2.47 14.69 -5.64
CA VAL A 62 -2.10 13.63 -4.72
C VAL A 62 -0.64 13.71 -4.31
N LEU A 63 -0.36 13.22 -3.11
CA LEU A 63 0.99 13.05 -2.58
C LEU A 63 1.49 11.68 -3.02
N GLY A 64 2.63 11.67 -3.71
CA GLY A 64 3.19 10.46 -4.31
C GLY A 64 2.52 10.12 -5.65
N ASP A 65 3.03 9.08 -6.29
CA ASP A 65 2.50 8.58 -7.53
C ASP A 65 1.11 7.95 -7.31
N ASN A 66 0.26 8.08 -8.29
CA ASN A 66 -1.00 7.36 -8.29
C ASN A 66 -0.99 6.25 -9.36
N ASN A 67 -1.62 5.12 -9.02
CA ASN A 67 -1.79 4.00 -9.93
C ASN A 67 -3.18 4.00 -10.58
N PHE A 68 -3.73 5.20 -10.82
CA PHE A 68 -5.05 5.38 -11.40
C PHE A 68 -4.96 5.55 -12.93
N SER A 69 -6.01 5.14 -13.62
CA SER A 69 -6.15 5.29 -15.06
C SER A 69 -7.52 5.87 -15.40
N ALA A 70 -7.60 6.60 -16.51
CA ALA A 70 -8.86 7.11 -17.02
C ALA A 70 -9.88 5.97 -17.23
N GLY A 71 -11.14 6.22 -16.89
CA GLY A 71 -12.24 5.25 -16.97
C GLY A 71 -12.39 4.37 -15.72
N GLN A 72 -11.43 4.34 -14.80
CA GLN A 72 -11.57 3.63 -13.54
C GLN A 72 -12.48 4.38 -12.56
N SER A 73 -13.08 3.65 -11.62
CA SER A 73 -13.89 4.23 -10.55
C SER A 73 -13.02 4.44 -9.30
N VAL A 74 -13.10 5.62 -8.72
CA VAL A 74 -12.37 6.01 -7.50
C VAL A 74 -13.33 6.44 -6.40
N VAL A 75 -13.07 6.02 -5.18
CA VAL A 75 -13.77 6.47 -3.97
C VAL A 75 -12.91 7.52 -3.29
N VAL A 76 -13.45 8.71 -3.12
CA VAL A 76 -12.80 9.85 -2.44
C VAL A 76 -13.45 10.09 -1.09
N THR A 77 -12.63 10.19 -0.06
CA THR A 77 -13.05 10.44 1.32
C THR A 77 -12.15 11.48 2.00
N GLY A 78 -12.65 12.10 3.06
CA GLY A 78 -11.85 13.02 3.90
C GLY A 78 -11.60 14.40 3.28
N VAL A 79 -12.17 14.71 2.10
CA VAL A 79 -11.96 15.99 1.41
C VAL A 79 -13.06 17.01 1.74
N GLY A 80 -14.26 16.54 2.03
CA GLY A 80 -15.46 17.35 2.24
C GLY A 80 -16.29 17.53 0.97
N ALA A 81 -17.49 18.07 1.13
CA ALA A 81 -18.38 18.34 -0.01
C ALA A 81 -17.81 19.44 -0.92
N PRO A 82 -18.04 19.37 -2.24
CA PRO A 82 -18.70 18.31 -3.01
C PRO A 82 -17.75 17.18 -3.45
N PHE A 83 -16.52 17.15 -2.96
CA PHE A 83 -15.41 16.31 -3.47
C PHE A 83 -15.44 14.87 -2.95
N ASN A 84 -16.19 14.58 -1.87
CA ASN A 84 -16.34 13.20 -1.39
C ASN A 84 -17.36 12.44 -2.23
N GLY A 85 -17.05 11.20 -2.57
CA GLY A 85 -17.95 10.34 -3.33
C GLY A 85 -17.24 9.28 -4.14
N THR A 86 -18.01 8.60 -4.98
CA THR A 86 -17.49 7.65 -5.97
C THR A 86 -17.61 8.26 -7.35
N PHE A 87 -16.51 8.36 -8.05
CA PHE A 87 -16.42 9.06 -9.33
C PHE A 87 -15.73 8.19 -10.38
N THR A 88 -15.97 8.47 -11.64
CA THR A 88 -15.18 7.93 -12.75
C THR A 88 -14.08 8.91 -13.09
N ILE A 89 -12.85 8.40 -13.17
CA ILE A 89 -11.68 9.19 -13.52
C ILE A 89 -11.73 9.56 -15.00
N LEU A 90 -11.60 10.85 -15.30
CA LEU A 90 -11.54 11.37 -16.66
C LEU A 90 -10.10 11.36 -17.17
N GLU A 91 -9.17 11.85 -16.37
CA GLU A 91 -7.75 11.92 -16.67
C GLU A 91 -6.96 11.60 -15.39
N SER A 92 -5.83 10.95 -15.54
CA SER A 92 -4.87 10.71 -14.47
C SER A 92 -3.46 10.81 -15.04
N SER A 93 -2.56 11.42 -14.28
CA SER A 93 -1.15 11.52 -14.65
C SER A 93 -0.29 11.58 -13.39
N ASN A 94 0.85 10.93 -13.47
CA ASN A 94 1.96 11.17 -12.56
C ASN A 94 2.85 12.24 -13.19
N LEU A 95 3.30 13.17 -12.39
CA LEU A 95 4.16 14.24 -12.82
C LEU A 95 5.61 13.77 -12.70
N ASP A 96 6.19 13.37 -13.80
CA ASP A 96 7.63 13.22 -13.89
C ASP A 96 8.33 14.59 -13.91
N TYR A 97 9.63 14.59 -13.66
CA TYR A 97 10.43 15.83 -13.54
C TYR A 97 10.36 16.69 -14.81
N ASP A 98 10.30 16.09 -15.98
CA ASP A 98 10.25 16.80 -17.27
C ASP A 98 8.89 17.47 -17.49
N SER A 99 7.81 16.83 -17.09
CA SER A 99 6.46 17.40 -17.10
C SER A 99 6.30 18.54 -16.10
N PHE A 100 6.98 18.46 -14.96
CA PHE A 100 7.01 19.52 -13.95
C PHE A 100 7.64 20.81 -14.50
N VAL A 101 8.74 20.74 -15.20
CA VAL A 101 9.44 21.91 -15.76
C VAL A 101 8.57 22.60 -16.82
N LEU A 102 7.86 21.86 -17.66
CA LEU A 102 7.00 22.39 -18.71
C LEU A 102 5.67 22.98 -18.19
N ARG A 103 5.16 22.48 -17.08
CA ARG A 103 3.90 22.94 -16.46
C ARG A 103 4.10 23.90 -15.27
N SER A 104 5.34 24.21 -14.94
CA SER A 104 5.74 25.07 -13.80
C SER A 104 5.05 26.44 -13.79
N ASN A 105 4.66 26.98 -14.96
CA ASN A 105 3.96 28.27 -15.03
C ASN A 105 2.50 28.23 -14.53
N SER A 106 1.92 27.05 -14.33
CA SER A 106 0.51 26.90 -13.92
C SER A 106 0.33 26.57 -12.43
N ARG A 107 1.41 26.43 -11.66
CA ARG A 107 1.37 25.90 -10.30
C ARG A 107 2.11 26.73 -9.24
N ILE A 108 2.35 28.00 -9.53
CA ILE A 108 2.75 28.95 -8.50
C ILE A 108 1.47 29.31 -7.76
N PHE A 109 1.34 28.82 -6.52
CA PHE A 109 0.26 29.26 -5.66
C PHE A 109 0.35 30.77 -5.43
N LEU A 110 -0.78 31.42 -5.22
CA LEU A 110 -0.87 32.86 -4.93
C LEU A 110 -0.04 33.27 -3.70
N ASP A 111 0.38 32.30 -2.86
CA ASP A 111 1.23 32.52 -1.69
C ASP A 111 2.72 32.35 -1.97
N GLY A 112 3.12 32.08 -3.22
CA GLY A 112 4.52 31.88 -3.63
C GLY A 112 5.14 30.54 -3.18
N SER A 113 4.36 29.62 -2.62
CA SER A 113 4.86 28.31 -2.20
C SER A 113 4.92 27.35 -3.39
N TYR A 114 6.04 26.63 -3.50
CA TYR A 114 6.16 25.48 -4.40
C TYR A 114 5.71 24.24 -3.65
N ARG A 115 4.77 23.50 -4.22
CA ARG A 115 4.37 22.20 -3.69
C ARG A 115 4.70 21.12 -4.72
N GLU A 116 5.44 20.14 -4.26
CA GLU A 116 5.70 18.93 -5.04
C GLU A 116 4.46 18.04 -4.99
N PHE A 117 3.66 18.06 -6.06
CA PHE A 117 2.65 17.04 -6.30
C PHE A 117 3.24 16.02 -7.26
N ASN A 118 3.21 14.76 -6.87
CA ASN A 118 3.73 13.71 -7.74
C ASN A 118 2.70 13.27 -8.78
N GLY A 119 1.41 13.57 -8.58
CA GLY A 119 0.38 13.23 -9.53
C GLY A 119 -0.93 13.98 -9.32
N PHE A 120 -1.84 13.82 -10.28
CA PHE A 120 -3.21 14.30 -10.19
C PHE A 120 -4.16 13.35 -10.91
N PHE A 121 -5.45 13.49 -10.60
CA PHE A 121 -6.53 12.93 -11.39
C PHE A 121 -7.71 13.89 -11.42
N THR A 122 -8.54 13.77 -12.45
CA THR A 122 -9.73 14.60 -12.64
C THR A 122 -11.00 13.76 -12.70
N VAL A 123 -12.09 14.33 -12.20
CA VAL A 123 -13.42 13.73 -12.28
C VAL A 123 -14.47 14.81 -12.61
N SER A 124 -15.66 14.40 -13.09
CA SER A 124 -16.77 15.33 -13.30
C SER A 124 -17.58 15.48 -12.01
N ILE A 125 -17.76 16.73 -11.58
CA ILE A 125 -18.64 17.11 -10.46
C ILE A 125 -19.43 18.36 -10.86
N THR A 126 -20.74 18.24 -10.95
CA THR A 126 -21.60 19.40 -11.24
C THR A 126 -21.78 20.24 -9.98
N ASN A 127 -21.06 21.35 -9.89
CA ASN A 127 -21.16 22.33 -8.82
C ASN A 127 -20.56 23.67 -9.25
N ALA A 128 -20.79 24.74 -8.45
CA ALA A 128 -20.10 26.00 -8.64
C ALA A 128 -18.59 25.85 -8.48
N ASP A 129 -17.84 26.69 -9.21
CA ASP A 129 -16.39 26.67 -9.16
C ASP A 129 -15.87 26.88 -7.73
N ILE A 130 -14.87 26.10 -7.37
CA ILE A 130 -14.20 26.16 -6.07
C ILE A 130 -12.71 26.37 -6.34
N THR A 131 -12.20 27.49 -5.84
CA THR A 131 -10.77 27.78 -5.95
C THR A 131 -9.94 26.70 -5.27
N GLU A 132 -8.73 26.54 -5.77
CA GLU A 132 -7.79 25.58 -5.22
C GLU A 132 -7.63 25.76 -3.71
N ARG A 133 -7.75 24.65 -2.97
CA ARG A 133 -7.61 24.64 -1.52
C ARG A 133 -6.88 23.40 -1.02
N LYS A 134 -6.10 23.60 0.03
CA LYS A 134 -5.46 22.49 0.75
C LYS A 134 -6.47 21.70 1.56
N VAL A 135 -6.29 20.38 1.61
CA VAL A 135 -7.08 19.43 2.41
C VAL A 135 -6.30 19.07 3.67
N ILE A 136 -6.82 19.44 4.84
CA ILE A 136 -6.18 19.20 6.15
C ILE A 136 -7.21 18.61 7.11
N PRO A 137 -6.99 17.39 7.65
CA PRO A 137 -5.97 16.41 7.24
C PRO A 137 -6.17 15.96 5.80
N SER A 138 -5.14 15.36 5.18
CA SER A 138 -5.21 14.90 3.79
C SER A 138 -6.38 13.94 3.59
N GLY A 139 -7.10 14.13 2.48
CA GLY A 139 -8.10 13.18 2.03
C GLY A 139 -7.47 11.90 1.49
N LEU A 140 -8.31 10.94 1.13
CA LEU A 140 -7.87 9.68 0.54
C LEU A 140 -8.68 9.37 -0.72
N ALA A 141 -7.99 9.08 -1.81
CA ALA A 141 -8.56 8.48 -3.00
C ALA A 141 -8.21 6.99 -3.03
N THR A 142 -9.20 6.13 -3.22
CA THR A 142 -9.00 4.67 -3.31
C THR A 142 -9.69 4.14 -4.54
N LEU A 143 -9.00 3.35 -5.35
CA LEU A 143 -9.58 2.73 -6.53
C LEU A 143 -10.73 1.81 -6.11
N SER A 144 -11.91 1.98 -6.68
CA SER A 144 -13.08 1.15 -6.40
C SER A 144 -12.83 -0.28 -6.90
N GLY A 145 -12.99 -1.27 -6.01
CA GLY A 145 -12.67 -2.66 -6.33
C GLY A 145 -11.17 -2.93 -6.44
N ALA A 146 -10.34 -1.97 -6.02
CA ALA A 146 -8.91 -2.19 -5.92
C ALA A 146 -8.62 -3.38 -5.01
N ALA A 147 -7.68 -4.18 -5.44
CA ALA A 147 -7.26 -5.35 -4.72
C ALA A 147 -6.82 -4.98 -3.30
N THR A 148 -7.61 -5.37 -2.35
CA THR A 148 -7.19 -5.39 -0.94
C THR A 148 -6.18 -6.51 -0.71
N TYR A 149 -5.76 -7.21 -1.76
CA TYR A 149 -4.97 -8.43 -1.76
C TYR A 149 -5.56 -9.60 -0.96
N VAL A 150 -6.73 -9.41 -0.34
CA VAL A 150 -7.49 -10.47 0.32
C VAL A 150 -7.98 -11.45 -0.76
N GLY A 151 -7.74 -12.74 -0.56
CA GLY A 151 -8.08 -13.78 -1.54
C GLY A 151 -7.07 -13.92 -2.69
N ASN A 152 -5.97 -13.14 -2.66
CA ASN A 152 -4.88 -13.33 -3.62
C ASN A 152 -3.91 -14.39 -3.09
N SER A 153 -3.94 -15.57 -3.68
CA SER A 153 -3.18 -16.74 -3.22
C SER A 153 -1.65 -16.54 -3.19
N ALA A 154 -1.11 -15.70 -4.06
CA ALA A 154 0.31 -15.39 -4.08
C ALA A 154 0.70 -14.52 -2.88
N VAL A 155 -0.12 -13.51 -2.58
CA VAL A 155 0.11 -12.61 -1.43
C VAL A 155 -0.15 -13.35 -0.11
N GLU A 156 -1.23 -14.13 -0.02
CA GLU A 156 -1.50 -14.99 1.14
C GLU A 156 -0.34 -15.95 1.42
N SER A 157 0.18 -16.62 0.38
CA SER A 157 1.33 -17.53 0.52
C SER A 157 2.60 -16.80 0.97
N ALA A 158 2.83 -15.57 0.50
CA ALA A 158 3.96 -14.76 0.92
C ALA A 158 3.83 -14.34 2.40
N VAL A 159 2.67 -13.86 2.82
CA VAL A 159 2.38 -13.51 4.22
C VAL A 159 2.52 -14.73 5.13
N LEU A 160 2.00 -15.89 4.73
CA LEU A 160 2.15 -17.14 5.49
C LEU A 160 3.62 -17.54 5.62
N ALA A 161 4.40 -17.48 4.54
CA ALA A 161 5.82 -17.82 4.59
C ALA A 161 6.60 -16.93 5.57
N VAL A 162 6.34 -15.61 5.54
CA VAL A 162 6.96 -14.66 6.48
C VAL A 162 6.45 -14.89 7.91
N SER A 163 5.14 -15.17 8.09
CA SER A 163 4.56 -15.46 9.41
C SER A 163 5.20 -16.69 10.06
N VAL A 164 5.45 -17.75 9.29
CA VAL A 164 6.15 -18.96 9.78
C VAL A 164 7.57 -18.62 10.23
N GLU A 165 8.29 -17.81 9.46
CA GLU A 165 9.65 -17.38 9.81
C GLU A 165 9.67 -16.50 11.08
N VAL A 166 8.74 -15.53 11.18
CA VAL A 166 8.57 -14.70 12.39
C VAL A 166 8.25 -15.57 13.61
N PHE A 167 7.34 -16.52 13.46
CA PHE A 167 7.00 -17.45 14.52
C PHE A 167 8.22 -18.26 14.99
N GLN A 168 8.95 -18.85 14.06
CA GLN A 168 10.15 -19.66 14.36
C GLN A 168 11.25 -18.82 15.02
N SER A 169 11.48 -17.60 14.56
CA SER A 169 12.47 -16.70 15.14
C SER A 169 12.16 -16.29 16.60
N ARG A 170 10.86 -16.21 16.94
CA ARG A 170 10.43 -15.90 18.31
C ARG A 170 10.55 -17.09 19.25
N ILE A 171 10.36 -18.32 18.77
CA ILE A 171 10.43 -19.55 19.59
C ILE A 171 11.88 -20.00 19.77
N ALA A 172 12.68 -19.92 18.72
CA ALA A 172 14.08 -20.32 18.74
C ALA A 172 14.98 -19.15 18.31
N PRO A 173 15.18 -18.14 19.18
CA PRO A 173 16.09 -17.03 18.89
C PRO A 173 17.50 -17.58 18.68
N GLY A 174 18.04 -17.43 17.48
CA GLY A 174 19.38 -17.92 17.12
C GLY A 174 19.42 -19.27 16.40
N GLY A 175 18.26 -19.84 16.03
CA GLY A 175 18.19 -21.05 15.22
C GLY A 175 18.66 -22.34 15.90
N GLN A 176 18.74 -22.35 17.22
CA GLN A 176 19.08 -23.56 17.97
C GLN A 176 17.80 -24.35 18.26
N ILE A 177 17.46 -25.27 17.37
CA ILE A 177 16.64 -26.42 17.73
C ILE A 177 17.59 -27.44 18.33
N GLU A 178 17.51 -27.68 19.65
CA GLU A 178 18.28 -28.75 20.31
C GLU A 178 18.04 -30.07 19.59
N GLY A 179 19.12 -30.66 19.08
CA GLY A 179 19.12 -32.02 18.54
C GLY A 179 19.47 -32.19 17.06
N VAL A 180 19.72 -31.14 16.32
CA VAL A 180 20.25 -31.27 14.95
C VAL A 180 21.53 -30.45 14.82
N ASP A 181 22.60 -31.14 14.36
CA ASP A 181 23.91 -30.55 14.18
C ASP A 181 23.91 -29.53 13.02
N PHE A 182 23.64 -28.26 13.33
CA PHE A 182 23.59 -27.17 12.36
C PHE A 182 24.95 -26.46 12.19
N THR A 183 26.03 -27.22 12.14
CA THR A 183 27.37 -26.64 11.98
C THR A 183 27.63 -25.94 10.64
N THR A 184 26.63 -25.83 9.75
CA THR A 184 26.85 -25.31 8.39
C THR A 184 25.82 -24.33 7.87
N VAL A 185 24.80 -23.91 8.62
CA VAL A 185 23.79 -22.98 8.11
C VAL A 185 24.01 -21.58 8.69
N SER A 186 24.71 -20.73 7.95
CA SER A 186 24.84 -19.32 8.28
C SER A 186 23.46 -18.66 8.36
N PRO A 187 23.12 -17.91 9.43
CA PRO A 187 21.84 -17.19 9.55
C PRO A 187 21.58 -16.22 8.41
N TYR A 188 22.61 -15.76 7.74
CA TYR A 188 22.50 -14.92 6.53
C TYR A 188 21.94 -15.64 5.29
N ARG A 189 21.99 -16.99 5.23
CA ARG A 189 21.44 -17.76 4.09
C ARG A 189 19.92 -17.94 4.18
N LEU A 190 19.37 -18.02 5.38
CA LEU A 190 17.93 -18.14 5.59
C LEU A 190 17.20 -16.86 5.16
N GLY A 191 17.69 -15.70 5.58
CA GLY A 191 17.10 -14.41 5.19
C GLY A 191 17.10 -14.18 3.68
N ARG A 192 18.18 -14.50 2.97
CA ARG A 192 18.24 -14.38 1.49
C ARG A 192 17.30 -15.35 0.78
N SER A 193 17.18 -16.58 1.25
CA SER A 193 16.29 -17.56 0.64
C SER A 193 14.82 -17.19 0.83
N LEU A 194 14.45 -16.65 1.98
CA LEU A 194 13.10 -16.16 2.24
C LEU A 194 12.77 -14.97 1.33
N PHE A 195 13.66 -13.97 1.26
CA PHE A 195 13.45 -12.82 0.39
C PHE A 195 13.27 -13.22 -1.08
N ASN A 196 14.10 -14.12 -1.59
CA ASN A 196 13.98 -14.60 -2.97
C ASN A 196 12.67 -15.38 -3.21
N ARG A 197 12.19 -16.14 -2.24
CA ARG A 197 10.91 -16.86 -2.32
C ARG A 197 9.73 -15.89 -2.30
N VAL A 198 9.74 -14.93 -1.40
CA VAL A 198 8.69 -13.92 -1.26
C VAL A 198 8.67 -13.03 -2.50
N SER A 199 9.80 -12.53 -2.97
CA SER A 199 9.87 -11.71 -4.18
C SER A 199 9.45 -12.48 -5.44
N GLY A 200 9.73 -13.78 -5.51
CA GLY A 200 9.24 -14.64 -6.60
C GLY A 200 7.73 -14.82 -6.60
N LEU A 201 7.10 -14.91 -5.41
CA LEU A 201 5.64 -14.98 -5.29
C LEU A 201 4.96 -13.64 -5.60
N LEU A 202 5.58 -12.55 -5.20
CA LEU A 202 5.02 -11.20 -5.29
C LEU A 202 5.38 -10.47 -6.58
N GLY A 203 6.21 -11.03 -7.47
CA GLY A 203 6.82 -10.33 -8.60
C GLY A 203 5.84 -9.56 -9.51
N ALA A 204 4.58 -10.02 -9.60
CA ALA A 204 3.54 -9.33 -10.35
C ALA A 204 2.86 -8.17 -9.58
N PHE A 205 3.12 -8.03 -8.28
CA PHE A 205 2.44 -7.11 -7.38
C PHE A 205 3.40 -6.16 -6.66
N ILE A 206 4.72 -6.35 -6.83
CA ILE A 206 5.73 -5.51 -6.17
C ILE A 206 5.72 -4.12 -6.81
N ASP A 207 5.65 -3.11 -5.95
CA ASP A 207 5.93 -1.74 -6.31
C ASP A 207 7.46 -1.55 -6.40
N THR A 208 7.96 -1.44 -7.62
CA THR A 208 9.41 -1.30 -7.86
C THR A 208 9.97 0.00 -7.31
N ASP A 209 9.16 1.04 -7.21
CA ASP A 209 9.57 2.35 -6.71
C ASP A 209 9.75 2.33 -5.18
N SER A 210 9.00 1.48 -4.49
CA SER A 210 9.15 1.29 -3.04
C SER A 210 10.45 0.59 -2.64
N MET A 211 11.13 -0.07 -3.58
CA MET A 211 12.35 -0.86 -3.34
C MET A 211 13.65 -0.07 -3.56
N VAL A 212 13.57 1.17 -4.00
CA VAL A 212 14.74 2.02 -4.36
C VAL A 212 15.08 3.04 -3.25
N GLN A 213 14.59 2.84 -2.03
CA GLN A 213 14.93 3.68 -0.87
C GLN A 213 16.11 3.12 -0.09
#